data_e1f1e440113b1c353713128969796770
#
_entry.id   e1f1e440113b1c353713128969796770
#
_cell.length_a   1.000
_cell.length_b   1.000
_cell.length_c   1.000
_cell.angle_alpha   90.00
_cell.angle_beta   90.00
_cell.angle_gamma   90.00
#
_symmetry.space_group_name_H-M   'P 1'
#
loop_
_entity.id
_entity.type
_entity.pdbx_description
1 polymer ?
#
loop_
_entity_poly.entity_id
_entity_poly.type
_entity_poly.pdbx_seq_one_letter_code
_entity_poly.pdbx_strand_id
1 'polypeptide(L)'
;RIQVEHCVSEELTDVDIVKWQLRVAADEPITFDQDDVELEGHAIEYRINAENAADDFAPATGGELETYDTPGGIGVRLDDASRQGDDLVTDYDSMIAKLIVHGSDREECIARSKRALAEYRIEGIPTIIPFHRLMLEDETFLNGEHTTKYLDEGIDRSRFAEAQETYGTG
;
A
#
# COMPACT_ATOMS: atom_id res chain seq x y z
N ARG A 1 -5.85 -8.60 18.22
CA ARG A 1 -5.05 -7.76 17.33
C ARG A 1 -5.09 -8.31 15.91
N ILE A 2 -5.20 -7.46 14.93
CA ILE A 2 -5.01 -7.77 13.52
C ILE A 2 -3.72 -7.08 13.03
N GLN A 3 -2.99 -7.72 12.12
CA GLN A 3 -1.84 -7.11 11.47
C GLN A 3 -2.31 -6.24 10.29
N VAL A 4 -1.54 -5.24 9.92
CA VAL A 4 -1.89 -4.33 8.83
C VAL A 4 -2.02 -5.08 7.49
N GLU A 5 -1.25 -6.14 7.32
CA GLU A 5 -1.19 -6.98 6.13
C GLU A 5 -2.40 -7.93 5.96
N HIS A 6 -3.38 -7.93 6.88
CA HIS A 6 -4.55 -8.82 6.79
C HIS A 6 -5.30 -8.69 5.45
N CYS A 7 -5.36 -7.48 4.91
CA CYS A 7 -6.03 -7.21 3.64
C CYS A 7 -5.41 -7.96 2.45
N VAL A 8 -4.08 -8.19 2.44
CA VAL A 8 -3.45 -9.04 1.42
C VAL A 8 -3.89 -10.49 1.56
N SER A 9 -3.97 -11.00 2.80
CA SER A 9 -4.45 -12.35 3.07
C SER A 9 -5.93 -12.51 2.67
N GLU A 10 -6.76 -11.51 2.94
CA GLU A 10 -8.18 -11.50 2.55
C GLU A 10 -8.35 -11.56 1.01
N GLU A 11 -7.58 -10.76 0.27
CA GLU A 11 -7.61 -10.75 -1.20
C GLU A 11 -7.13 -12.07 -1.84
N LEU A 12 -6.25 -12.81 -1.15
CA LEU A 12 -5.71 -14.07 -1.65
C LEU A 12 -6.55 -15.29 -1.26
N THR A 13 -7.31 -15.22 -0.16
CA THR A 13 -7.99 -16.39 0.42
C THR A 13 -9.51 -16.28 0.41
N ASP A 14 -10.07 -15.11 0.12
CA ASP A 14 -11.50 -14.77 0.28
C ASP A 14 -12.00 -14.97 1.72
N VAL A 15 -11.09 -14.96 2.70
CA VAL A 15 -11.43 -15.07 4.14
C VAL A 15 -11.39 -13.71 4.79
N ASP A 16 -12.56 -13.14 5.10
CA ASP A 16 -12.71 -11.88 5.85
C ASP A 16 -12.28 -12.09 7.31
N ILE A 17 -11.00 -11.77 7.58
CA ILE A 17 -10.36 -12.01 8.89
C ILE A 17 -11.01 -11.16 9.98
N VAL A 18 -11.35 -9.90 9.68
CA VAL A 18 -11.99 -9.00 10.66
C VAL A 18 -13.37 -9.50 11.05
N LYS A 19 -14.16 -9.93 10.08
CA LYS A 19 -15.49 -10.51 10.32
C LYS A 19 -15.40 -11.79 11.18
N TRP A 20 -14.42 -12.65 10.89
CA TRP A 20 -14.19 -13.85 11.68
C TRP A 20 -13.72 -13.54 13.10
N GLN A 21 -12.91 -12.51 13.32
CA GLN A 21 -12.59 -12.06 14.68
C GLN A 21 -13.86 -11.69 15.47
N LEU A 22 -14.80 -10.96 14.84
CA LEU A 22 -16.07 -10.59 15.48
C LEU A 22 -16.94 -11.81 15.76
N ARG A 23 -17.05 -12.77 14.85
CA ARG A 23 -17.81 -14.02 15.03
C ARG A 23 -17.24 -14.87 16.15
N VAL A 24 -15.92 -15.08 16.16
CA VAL A 24 -15.26 -15.85 17.24
C VAL A 24 -15.42 -15.15 18.59
N ALA A 25 -15.37 -13.82 18.64
CA ALA A 25 -15.64 -13.06 19.86
C ALA A 25 -17.12 -13.16 20.32
N ALA A 26 -18.03 -13.51 19.42
CA ALA A 26 -19.45 -13.82 19.73
C ALA A 26 -19.70 -15.31 19.99
N ASP A 27 -18.64 -16.09 20.27
CA ASP A 27 -18.70 -17.55 20.53
C ASP A 27 -19.20 -18.38 19.32
N GLU A 28 -19.15 -17.85 18.10
CA GLU A 28 -19.43 -18.62 16.89
C GLU A 28 -18.22 -19.51 16.50
N PRO A 29 -18.46 -20.80 16.21
CA PRO A 29 -17.37 -21.67 15.76
C PRO A 29 -16.93 -21.32 14.34
N ILE A 30 -15.64 -21.50 14.03
CA ILE A 30 -15.13 -21.42 12.67
C ILE A 30 -15.77 -22.55 11.85
N THR A 31 -16.26 -22.22 10.65
CA THR A 31 -17.02 -23.14 9.79
C THR A 31 -16.24 -23.70 8.61
N PHE A 32 -14.94 -23.42 8.53
CA PHE A 32 -13.98 -23.95 7.54
C PHE A 32 -12.76 -24.48 8.26
N ASP A 33 -11.98 -25.32 7.61
CA ASP A 33 -10.69 -25.81 8.11
C ASP A 33 -9.54 -25.34 7.23
N GLN A 34 -8.32 -25.79 7.51
CA GLN A 34 -7.13 -25.34 6.79
C GLN A 34 -7.12 -25.78 5.32
N ASP A 35 -7.75 -26.92 5.01
CA ASP A 35 -7.79 -27.46 3.65
C ASP A 35 -8.78 -26.69 2.76
N ASP A 36 -9.71 -25.92 3.35
CA ASP A 36 -10.64 -25.05 2.63
C ASP A 36 -9.99 -23.71 2.23
N VAL A 37 -8.81 -23.37 2.77
CA VAL A 37 -8.13 -22.09 2.52
C VAL A 37 -7.10 -22.25 1.41
N GLU A 38 -7.44 -21.77 0.22
CA GLU A 38 -6.56 -21.77 -0.94
C GLU A 38 -6.04 -20.34 -1.20
N LEU A 39 -4.79 -20.23 -1.70
CA LEU A 39 -4.21 -18.95 -2.12
C LEU A 39 -4.41 -18.77 -3.61
N GLU A 40 -5.17 -17.75 -4.01
CA GLU A 40 -5.43 -17.44 -5.42
C GLU A 40 -4.75 -16.14 -5.86
N GLY A 41 -3.94 -16.23 -6.90
CA GLY A 41 -3.29 -15.07 -7.51
C GLY A 41 -2.11 -14.50 -6.72
N HIS A 42 -1.94 -13.19 -6.81
CA HIS A 42 -0.89 -12.44 -6.15
C HIS A 42 -1.43 -11.07 -5.71
N ALA A 43 -1.11 -10.65 -4.50
CA ALA A 43 -1.53 -9.35 -3.98
C ALA A 43 -0.34 -8.58 -3.38
N ILE A 44 -0.37 -7.26 -3.53
CA ILE A 44 0.61 -6.34 -2.94
C ILE A 44 -0.15 -5.23 -2.20
N GLU A 45 0.23 -4.98 -0.96
CA GLU A 45 -0.21 -3.81 -0.19
C GLU A 45 0.80 -2.69 -0.30
N TYR A 46 0.31 -1.50 -0.55
CA TYR A 46 1.06 -0.24 -0.52
C TYR A 46 0.53 0.60 0.65
N ARG A 47 1.33 0.81 1.65
CA ARG A 47 1.04 1.80 2.68
C ARG A 47 1.26 3.18 2.11
N ILE A 48 0.23 3.97 2.01
CA ILE A 48 0.32 5.34 1.53
C ILE A 48 0.53 6.22 2.76
N ASN A 49 1.78 6.56 3.00
CA ASN A 49 2.19 7.37 4.13
C ASN A 49 2.46 8.82 3.70
N ALA A 50 2.16 9.76 4.59
CA ALA A 50 2.57 11.16 4.47
C ALA A 50 4.06 11.30 4.83
N GLU A 51 4.94 10.82 3.95
CA GLU A 51 6.39 10.75 4.12
C GLU A 51 7.11 11.14 2.84
N ASN A 52 8.30 11.72 2.98
CA ASN A 52 9.16 12.05 1.85
C ASN A 52 10.36 11.09 1.79
N ALA A 53 10.36 10.16 0.83
CA ALA A 53 11.46 9.22 0.65
C ALA A 53 12.79 9.91 0.28
N ALA A 54 12.75 11.06 -0.41
CA ALA A 54 13.93 11.84 -0.76
C ALA A 54 14.58 12.52 0.47
N ASP A 55 13.84 12.66 1.58
CA ASP A 55 14.31 13.20 2.86
C ASP A 55 14.31 12.08 3.95
N ASP A 56 14.94 10.97 3.64
CA ASP A 56 15.09 9.81 4.53
C ASP A 56 13.78 9.32 5.17
N PHE A 57 12.70 9.35 4.39
CA PHE A 57 11.34 8.98 4.83
C PHE A 57 10.81 9.86 5.99
N ALA A 58 11.25 11.13 6.04
CA ALA A 58 10.76 12.07 7.03
C ALA A 58 9.23 12.21 6.93
N PRO A 59 8.50 12.05 8.05
CA PRO A 59 7.06 12.26 8.06
C PRO A 59 6.71 13.73 7.82
N ALA A 60 5.60 13.97 7.11
CA ALA A 60 5.03 15.30 7.03
C ALA A 60 4.62 15.80 8.42
N THR A 61 4.75 17.10 8.65
CA THR A 61 4.34 17.74 9.93
C THR A 61 2.85 18.05 10.01
N GLY A 62 2.05 17.47 9.11
CA GLY A 62 0.65 17.77 8.88
C GLY A 62 0.45 18.58 7.60
N GLY A 63 -0.77 18.91 7.29
CA GLY A 63 -1.18 19.70 6.12
C GLY A 63 -2.54 19.30 5.59
N GLU A 64 -3.11 20.12 4.72
CA GLU A 64 -4.40 19.87 4.07
C GLU A 64 -4.20 18.97 2.85
N LEU A 65 -5.10 17.99 2.66
CA LEU A 65 -5.22 17.22 1.43
C LEU A 65 -5.92 18.08 0.36
N GLU A 66 -5.16 18.89 -0.37
CA GLU A 66 -5.69 19.80 -1.40
C GLU A 66 -6.33 19.02 -2.56
N THR A 67 -5.74 17.88 -2.91
CA THR A 67 -6.28 16.91 -3.88
C THR A 67 -6.22 15.51 -3.26
N TYR A 68 -7.28 14.75 -3.43
CA TYR A 68 -7.35 13.36 -3.00
C TYR A 68 -8.16 12.53 -4.01
N ASP A 69 -7.51 12.16 -5.13
CA ASP A 69 -8.10 11.35 -6.20
C ASP A 69 -7.61 9.90 -6.05
N THR A 70 -8.54 8.99 -5.75
CA THR A 70 -8.24 7.60 -5.47
C THR A 70 -8.30 6.72 -6.71
N PRO A 71 -7.42 5.71 -6.85
CA PRO A 71 -7.49 4.75 -7.94
C PRO A 71 -8.67 3.79 -7.76
N GLY A 72 -9.07 3.14 -8.85
CA GLY A 72 -10.14 2.15 -8.83
C GLY A 72 -9.97 1.09 -9.92
N GLY A 73 -11.04 0.31 -10.13
CA GLY A 73 -11.09 -0.74 -11.16
C GLY A 73 -10.81 -2.14 -10.63
N ILE A 74 -10.75 -3.12 -11.55
CA ILE A 74 -10.59 -4.54 -11.22
C ILE A 74 -9.27 -4.78 -10.48
N GLY A 75 -9.34 -5.50 -9.36
CA GLY A 75 -8.18 -5.87 -8.54
C GLY A 75 -7.57 -4.70 -7.78
N VAL A 76 -8.32 -3.62 -7.55
CA VAL A 76 -7.90 -2.47 -6.74
C VAL A 76 -8.86 -2.31 -5.58
N ARG A 77 -8.32 -2.39 -4.36
CA ARG A 77 -9.02 -2.11 -3.10
C ARG A 77 -8.29 -0.98 -2.38
N LEU A 78 -9.03 -0.06 -1.82
CA LEU A 78 -8.49 1.01 -0.99
C LEU A 78 -9.16 0.97 0.38
N ASP A 79 -8.35 0.86 1.43
CA ASP A 79 -8.77 0.98 2.82
C ASP A 79 -8.30 2.34 3.35
N ASP A 80 -9.19 3.30 3.41
CA ASP A 80 -8.89 4.67 3.84
C ASP A 80 -10.01 5.29 4.69
N ALA A 81 -9.70 6.47 5.26
CA ALA A 81 -10.66 7.32 5.94
C ALA A 81 -10.50 8.80 5.55
N SER A 82 -9.52 9.10 4.69
CA SER A 82 -9.15 10.47 4.28
C SER A 82 -10.00 10.97 3.12
N ARG A 83 -10.16 12.29 3.02
CA ARG A 83 -10.89 12.97 1.95
C ARG A 83 -10.20 14.26 1.57
N GLN A 84 -10.47 14.73 0.36
CA GLN A 84 -10.05 16.07 -0.04
C GLN A 84 -10.57 17.13 0.93
N GLY A 85 -9.70 18.04 1.34
CA GLY A 85 -9.97 19.10 2.31
C GLY A 85 -9.76 18.69 3.78
N ASP A 86 -9.38 17.43 4.05
CA ASP A 86 -9.03 17.03 5.42
C ASP A 86 -7.66 17.57 5.82
N ASP A 87 -7.56 18.09 7.04
CA ASP A 87 -6.28 18.38 7.69
C ASP A 87 -5.71 17.10 8.29
N LEU A 88 -4.56 16.67 7.77
CA LEU A 88 -3.85 15.51 8.31
C LEU A 88 -3.11 15.85 9.59
N VAL A 89 -3.34 15.04 10.62
CA VAL A 89 -2.59 15.06 11.88
C VAL A 89 -1.69 13.83 11.93
N THR A 90 -0.39 14.05 11.80
CA THR A 90 0.63 12.98 11.76
C THR A 90 1.28 12.68 13.12
N ASP A 91 0.72 13.21 14.22
CA ASP A 91 1.27 13.06 15.58
C ASP A 91 1.39 11.61 16.06
N TYR A 92 0.59 10.70 15.52
CA TYR A 92 0.56 9.29 15.93
C TYR A 92 1.01 8.34 14.82
N ASP A 93 0.65 8.59 13.58
CA ASP A 93 0.96 7.76 12.42
C ASP A 93 0.92 8.65 11.17
N SER A 94 1.82 8.38 10.23
CA SER A 94 1.89 9.05 8.93
C SER A 94 0.98 8.39 7.88
N MET A 95 0.36 7.25 8.18
CA MET A 95 -0.42 6.47 7.20
C MET A 95 -1.74 7.14 6.86
N ILE A 96 -1.94 7.44 5.57
CA ILE A 96 -3.15 8.02 5.00
C ILE A 96 -4.14 6.93 4.60
N ALA A 97 -3.61 5.90 3.91
CA ALA A 97 -4.41 4.83 3.31
C ALA A 97 -3.57 3.56 3.11
N LYS A 98 -4.26 2.45 2.84
CA LYS A 98 -3.67 1.23 2.29
C LYS A 98 -4.27 0.99 0.91
N LEU A 99 -3.43 0.94 -0.10
CA LEU A 99 -3.80 0.51 -1.43
C LEU A 99 -3.41 -0.96 -1.57
N ILE A 100 -4.39 -1.83 -1.82
CA ILE A 100 -4.18 -3.26 -2.05
C ILE A 100 -4.50 -3.54 -3.51
N VAL A 101 -3.56 -4.19 -4.20
CA VAL A 101 -3.71 -4.56 -5.60
C VAL A 101 -3.58 -6.07 -5.74
N HIS A 102 -4.55 -6.69 -6.39
CA HIS A 102 -4.61 -8.12 -6.69
C HIS A 102 -4.53 -8.38 -8.19
N GLY A 103 -3.88 -9.46 -8.59
CA GLY A 103 -3.81 -10.00 -9.95
C GLY A 103 -3.85 -11.52 -9.96
N SER A 104 -4.13 -12.13 -11.11
CA SER A 104 -4.10 -13.58 -11.27
C SER A 104 -2.70 -14.18 -11.03
N ASP A 105 -1.67 -13.36 -11.18
CA ASP A 105 -0.28 -13.66 -10.92
C ASP A 105 0.50 -12.38 -10.55
N ARG A 106 1.81 -12.54 -10.27
CA ARG A 106 2.67 -11.40 -9.88
C ARG A 106 2.80 -10.36 -10.99
N GLU A 107 2.90 -10.78 -12.24
CA GLU A 107 3.07 -9.89 -13.39
C GLU A 107 1.84 -8.99 -13.57
N GLU A 108 0.65 -9.58 -13.56
CA GLU A 108 -0.60 -8.83 -13.62
C GLU A 108 -0.79 -7.91 -12.41
N CYS A 109 -0.46 -8.39 -11.19
CA CYS A 109 -0.52 -7.58 -9.99
C CYS A 109 0.39 -6.34 -10.10
N ILE A 110 1.63 -6.51 -10.58
CA ILE A 110 2.57 -5.39 -10.81
C ILE A 110 2.04 -4.44 -11.89
N ALA A 111 1.51 -4.94 -13.00
CA ALA A 111 0.95 -4.11 -14.06
C ALA A 111 -0.24 -3.26 -13.56
N ARG A 112 -1.14 -3.87 -12.78
CA ARG A 112 -2.25 -3.16 -12.12
C ARG A 112 -1.76 -2.14 -11.10
N SER A 113 -0.73 -2.47 -10.34
CA SER A 113 -0.11 -1.58 -9.36
C SER A 113 0.49 -0.33 -9.99
N LYS A 114 1.20 -0.48 -11.11
CA LYS A 114 1.73 0.65 -11.88
C LYS A 114 0.63 1.61 -12.31
N ARG A 115 -0.49 1.08 -12.81
CA ARG A 115 -1.66 1.88 -13.18
C ARG A 115 -2.28 2.56 -11.95
N ALA A 116 -2.59 1.80 -10.90
CA ALA A 116 -3.25 2.31 -9.71
C ALA A 116 -2.45 3.43 -9.04
N LEU A 117 -1.12 3.26 -8.86
CA LEU A 117 -0.26 4.29 -8.28
C LEU A 117 -0.07 5.51 -9.20
N ALA A 118 -0.21 5.34 -10.53
CA ALA A 118 -0.18 6.46 -11.46
C ALA A 118 -1.48 7.29 -11.44
N GLU A 119 -2.61 6.66 -11.13
CA GLU A 119 -3.92 7.30 -10.98
C GLU A 119 -4.12 7.91 -9.59
N TYR A 120 -3.37 7.45 -8.56
CA TYR A 120 -3.51 7.93 -7.20
C TYR A 120 -2.85 9.30 -7.05
N ARG A 121 -3.65 10.34 -6.90
CA ARG A 121 -3.18 11.72 -6.82
C ARG A 121 -3.52 12.31 -5.46
N ILE A 122 -2.48 12.67 -4.72
CA ILE A 122 -2.56 13.36 -3.43
C ILE A 122 -1.68 14.59 -3.51
N GLU A 123 -2.24 15.78 -3.23
CA GLU A 123 -1.54 17.06 -3.24
C GLU A 123 -1.76 17.80 -1.94
N GLY A 124 -0.87 18.73 -1.63
CA GLY A 124 -0.85 19.53 -0.40
C GLY A 124 0.11 19.00 0.66
N ILE A 125 0.49 17.71 0.57
CA ILE A 125 1.46 17.07 1.46
C ILE A 125 2.37 16.12 0.70
N PRO A 126 3.62 15.89 1.12
CA PRO A 126 4.46 14.87 0.55
C PRO A 126 3.91 13.46 0.88
N THR A 127 4.02 12.54 -0.08
CA THR A 127 3.64 11.14 0.10
C THR A 127 4.72 10.19 -0.40
N ILE A 128 4.66 8.94 0.06
CA ILE A 128 5.57 7.87 -0.35
C ILE A 128 5.24 7.28 -1.73
N ILE A 129 4.17 7.74 -2.41
CA ILE A 129 3.77 7.23 -3.74
C ILE A 129 4.93 7.24 -4.76
N PRO A 130 5.76 8.30 -4.88
CA PRO A 130 6.90 8.29 -5.79
C PRO A 130 7.88 7.14 -5.56
N PHE A 131 8.15 6.82 -4.30
CA PHE A 131 8.98 5.67 -3.93
C PHE A 131 8.34 4.34 -4.35
N HIS A 132 7.05 4.14 -4.11
CA HIS A 132 6.36 2.93 -4.55
C HIS A 132 6.40 2.75 -6.07
N ARG A 133 6.25 3.84 -6.84
CA ARG A 133 6.37 3.82 -8.30
C ARG A 133 7.79 3.45 -8.75
N LEU A 134 8.81 3.99 -8.09
CA LEU A 134 10.21 3.62 -8.33
C LEU A 134 10.45 2.13 -8.08
N MET A 135 9.93 1.58 -6.97
CA MET A 135 10.11 0.16 -6.64
C MET A 135 9.47 -0.77 -7.68
N LEU A 136 8.40 -0.35 -8.34
CA LEU A 136 7.79 -1.12 -9.43
C LEU A 136 8.59 -1.09 -10.75
N GLU A 137 9.68 -0.32 -10.81
CA GLU A 137 10.63 -0.29 -11.92
C GLU A 137 12.00 -0.87 -11.52
N ASP A 138 12.16 -1.26 -10.26
CA ASP A 138 13.38 -1.81 -9.72
C ASP A 138 13.48 -3.32 -10.00
N GLU A 139 14.53 -3.75 -10.72
CA GLU A 139 14.69 -5.14 -11.12
C GLU A 139 14.78 -6.11 -9.93
N THR A 140 15.43 -5.70 -8.84
CA THR A 140 15.54 -6.53 -7.62
C THR A 140 14.17 -6.76 -6.99
N PHE A 141 13.32 -5.74 -6.95
CA PHE A 141 11.93 -5.88 -6.49
C PHE A 141 11.10 -6.72 -7.46
N LEU A 142 11.21 -6.45 -8.77
CA LEU A 142 10.45 -7.17 -9.80
C LEU A 142 10.76 -8.67 -9.80
N ASN A 143 12.02 -9.04 -9.59
CA ASN A 143 12.48 -10.43 -9.51
C ASN A 143 12.22 -11.10 -8.15
N GLY A 144 11.77 -10.34 -7.13
CA GLY A 144 11.56 -10.87 -5.79
C GLY A 144 12.85 -11.18 -5.02
N GLU A 145 13.96 -10.55 -5.41
CA GLU A 145 15.30 -10.79 -4.84
C GLU A 145 15.64 -9.83 -3.69
N HIS A 146 14.76 -8.87 -3.40
CA HIS A 146 14.95 -7.92 -2.31
C HIS A 146 14.87 -8.61 -0.94
N THR A 147 15.65 -8.10 0.00
CA THR A 147 15.67 -8.53 1.41
C THR A 147 15.16 -7.40 2.30
N THR A 148 14.94 -7.70 3.59
CA THR A 148 14.57 -6.68 4.59
C THR A 148 15.60 -5.56 4.74
N LYS A 149 16.84 -5.76 4.28
CA LYS A 149 17.92 -4.77 4.30
C LYS A 149 18.11 -4.03 2.96
N TYR A 150 17.27 -4.33 1.97
CA TYR A 150 17.48 -3.80 0.62
C TYR A 150 17.48 -2.27 0.57
N LEU A 151 16.63 -1.62 1.33
CA LEU A 151 16.56 -0.16 1.40
C LEU A 151 17.76 0.48 2.11
N ASP A 152 18.43 -0.27 2.99
CA ASP A 152 19.57 0.24 3.75
C ASP A 152 20.90 -0.01 3.03
N GLU A 153 21.05 -1.15 2.37
CA GLU A 153 22.33 -1.66 1.89
C GLU A 153 22.37 -1.89 0.37
N GLY A 154 21.22 -2.02 -0.30
CA GLY A 154 21.12 -2.51 -1.67
C GLY A 154 20.71 -1.50 -2.73
N ILE A 155 19.93 -0.47 -2.38
CA ILE A 155 19.41 0.49 -3.33
C ILE A 155 20.23 1.79 -3.35
N ASP A 156 20.42 2.37 -4.54
CA ASP A 156 20.96 3.72 -4.65
C ASP A 156 19.89 4.75 -4.23
N ARG A 157 20.07 5.34 -3.06
CA ARG A 157 19.14 6.32 -2.48
C ARG A 157 19.02 7.63 -3.27
N SER A 158 19.98 7.94 -4.17
CA SER A 158 19.85 9.11 -5.06
C SER A 158 18.63 9.00 -5.98
N ARG A 159 18.20 7.78 -6.30
CA ARG A 159 16.99 7.49 -7.09
C ARG A 159 15.70 7.96 -6.43
N PHE A 160 15.69 8.13 -5.10
CA PHE A 160 14.49 8.61 -4.39
C PHE A 160 14.19 10.08 -4.73
N ALA A 161 15.23 10.91 -4.84
CA ALA A 161 15.08 12.30 -5.27
C ALA A 161 14.60 12.40 -6.72
N GLU A 162 15.16 11.58 -7.61
CA GLU A 162 14.71 11.50 -9.03
C GLU A 162 13.25 11.03 -9.14
N ALA A 163 12.86 10.07 -8.31
CA ALA A 163 11.47 9.60 -8.27
C ALA A 163 10.52 10.70 -7.76
N GLN A 164 10.94 11.48 -6.76
CA GLN A 164 10.16 12.60 -6.26
C GLN A 164 9.97 13.68 -7.32
N GLU A 165 11.01 13.99 -8.11
CA GLU A 165 10.92 14.94 -9.23
C GLU A 165 10.03 14.41 -10.37
N THR A 166 10.06 13.11 -10.63
CA THR A 166 9.35 12.48 -11.76
C THR A 166 7.88 12.20 -11.44
N TYR A 167 7.59 11.78 -10.23
CA TYR A 167 6.30 11.22 -9.82
C TYR A 167 5.62 11.99 -8.68
N GLY A 168 6.31 12.92 -8.05
CA GLY A 168 5.74 13.76 -7.00
C GLY A 168 4.64 14.69 -7.54
N THR A 169 3.60 14.90 -6.77
CA THR A 169 2.42 15.71 -7.15
C THR A 169 2.33 17.03 -6.40
N GLY A 170 3.32 17.36 -5.56
CA GLY A 170 3.29 18.62 -4.78
C GLY A 170 4.60 18.95 -4.15
#